data_8fec0b00563e310891a029ec6d829479
#
_entry.id   8fec0b00563e310891a029ec6d829479
#
_cell.length_a   1.000
_cell.length_b   1.000
_cell.length_c   1.000
_cell.angle_alpha   90.00
_cell.angle_beta   90.00
_cell.angle_gamma   90.00
#
_symmetry.space_group_name_H-M   'P 1'
#
loop_
_entity.id
_entity.type
_entity.pdbx_description
1 polymer ?
#
loop_
_entity_poly.entity_id
_entity_poly.type
_entity_poly.pdbx_seq_one_letter_code
_entity_poly.pdbx_strand_id
1 'polypeptide(L)'
;MTQRTQETQPEPQSQSQDGIDRRLLPWSHRLPVWARFLVDLLAGAVVGVIGTMAHRMGASANIPYGLVIAYALVIISTWSVRSRDGVSGLALHLISSSLVVWTCLLYTSDAADE
;
A
#
# COMPACT_ATOMS: atom_id res chain seq x y z
N MET A 1 -59.47 -15.10 -6.81
CA MET A 1 -58.24 -15.75 -6.33
C MET A 1 -57.24 -14.65 -6.05
N THR A 2 -57.07 -14.33 -4.79
CA THR A 2 -56.14 -13.30 -4.31
C THR A 2 -54.84 -13.99 -4.00
N GLN A 3 -53.81 -13.78 -4.82
CA GLN A 3 -52.44 -14.19 -4.51
C GLN A 3 -51.93 -13.22 -3.44
N ARG A 4 -51.78 -13.71 -2.25
CA ARG A 4 -51.14 -13.03 -1.13
C ARG A 4 -49.65 -13.06 -1.43
N THR A 5 -49.11 -11.95 -1.89
CA THR A 5 -47.68 -11.71 -1.98
C THR A 5 -47.09 -11.85 -0.58
N GLN A 6 -46.37 -12.92 -0.34
CA GLN A 6 -45.54 -13.02 0.87
C GLN A 6 -44.43 -11.98 0.75
N GLU A 7 -44.60 -10.88 1.47
CA GLU A 7 -43.51 -10.01 1.84
C GLU A 7 -42.48 -10.83 2.63
N THR A 8 -41.43 -11.16 1.98
CA THR A 8 -40.24 -11.74 2.61
C THR A 8 -39.66 -10.66 3.50
N GLN A 9 -39.95 -10.72 4.79
CA GLN A 9 -39.27 -9.91 5.80
C GLN A 9 -37.77 -10.20 5.69
N PRO A 10 -36.92 -9.16 5.56
CA PRO A 10 -35.47 -9.36 5.66
C PRO A 10 -35.18 -9.78 7.12
N GLU A 11 -34.63 -10.97 7.26
CA GLU A 11 -34.20 -11.50 8.56
C GLU A 11 -33.11 -10.58 9.18
N PRO A 12 -33.18 -10.29 10.48
CA PRO A 12 -32.21 -9.46 11.17
C PRO A 12 -30.92 -10.23 11.53
N GLN A 13 -30.38 -10.99 10.60
CA GLN A 13 -29.17 -11.80 10.85
C GLN A 13 -27.85 -11.12 10.48
N SER A 14 -27.87 -9.93 9.86
CA SER A 14 -26.65 -9.29 9.38
C SER A 14 -25.82 -8.56 10.45
N GLN A 15 -26.41 -8.24 11.62
CA GLN A 15 -25.68 -7.47 12.63
C GLN A 15 -24.75 -8.31 13.54
N SER A 16 -25.01 -9.60 13.68
CA SER A 16 -24.14 -10.47 14.51
C SER A 16 -22.92 -10.98 13.78
N GLN A 17 -22.98 -11.11 12.46
CA GLN A 17 -21.84 -11.56 11.66
C GLN A 17 -20.78 -10.49 11.50
N ASP A 18 -21.18 -9.23 11.37
CA ASP A 18 -20.23 -8.09 11.26
C ASP A 18 -19.31 -7.94 12.49
N GLY A 19 -19.79 -8.29 13.68
CA GLY A 19 -19.00 -8.21 14.89
C GLY A 19 -17.95 -9.32 15.05
N ILE A 20 -18.23 -10.49 14.50
CA ILE A 20 -17.32 -11.65 14.58
C ILE A 20 -16.25 -11.56 13.48
N ASP A 21 -16.62 -11.11 12.29
CA ASP A 21 -15.72 -10.97 11.17
C ASP A 21 -14.64 -9.90 11.40
N ARG A 22 -14.96 -8.82 12.12
CA ARG A 22 -13.99 -7.79 12.49
C ARG A 22 -12.85 -8.28 13.40
N ARG A 23 -13.11 -9.30 14.21
CA ARG A 23 -12.09 -9.87 15.11
C ARG A 23 -11.13 -10.82 14.38
N LEU A 24 -11.60 -11.41 13.28
CA LEU A 24 -10.83 -12.33 12.46
C LEU A 24 -10.05 -11.62 11.34
N LEU A 25 -10.40 -10.36 11.05
CA LEU A 25 -9.69 -9.55 10.06
C LEU A 25 -8.26 -9.24 10.53
N PRO A 26 -7.28 -9.20 9.59
CA PRO A 26 -5.93 -8.75 9.90
C PRO A 26 -5.95 -7.40 10.62
N TRP A 27 -4.99 -7.17 11.49
CA TRP A 27 -4.90 -5.94 12.30
C TRP A 27 -5.05 -4.64 11.50
N SER A 28 -4.64 -4.65 10.22
CA SER A 28 -4.78 -3.51 9.30
C SER A 28 -6.23 -3.07 9.07
N HIS A 29 -7.20 -4.01 9.11
CA HIS A 29 -8.62 -3.70 8.94
C HIS A 29 -9.30 -3.19 10.22
N ARG A 30 -8.63 -3.30 11.37
CA ARG A 30 -9.11 -2.76 12.66
C ARG A 30 -8.82 -1.27 12.81
N LEU A 31 -7.92 -0.73 11.99
CA LEU A 31 -7.56 0.67 12.02
C LEU A 31 -8.63 1.52 11.31
N PRO A 32 -8.87 2.76 11.77
CA PRO A 32 -9.70 3.70 11.04
C PRO A 32 -9.11 3.97 9.66
N VAL A 33 -9.95 4.34 8.70
CA VAL A 33 -9.56 4.51 7.29
C VAL A 33 -8.37 5.45 7.11
N TRP A 34 -8.34 6.54 7.85
CA TRP A 34 -7.24 7.51 7.79
C TRP A 34 -5.90 6.93 8.26
N ALA A 35 -5.92 6.05 9.29
CA ALA A 35 -4.71 5.40 9.77
C ALA A 35 -4.17 4.37 8.75
N ARG A 36 -5.04 3.70 8.01
CA ARG A 36 -4.65 2.81 6.92
C ARG A 36 -3.94 3.58 5.81
N PHE A 37 -4.49 4.72 5.41
CA PHE A 37 -3.86 5.59 4.41
C PHE A 37 -2.51 6.14 4.88
N LEU A 38 -2.36 6.47 6.16
CA LEU A 38 -1.07 6.86 6.73
C LEU A 38 -0.04 5.73 6.68
N VAL A 39 -0.45 4.51 7.00
CA VAL A 39 0.44 3.33 6.92
C VAL A 39 0.88 3.08 5.48
N ASP A 40 -0.02 3.18 4.51
CA ASP A 40 0.31 3.01 3.09
C ASP A 40 1.25 4.10 2.58
N LEU A 41 1.03 5.34 3.02
CA LEU A 41 1.88 6.47 2.69
C LEU A 41 3.29 6.31 3.28
N LEU A 42 3.40 5.93 4.55
CA LEU A 42 4.68 5.67 5.21
C LEU A 42 5.40 4.47 4.59
N ALA A 43 4.69 3.40 4.28
CA ALA A 43 5.25 2.24 3.60
C ALA A 43 5.82 2.61 2.23
N GLY A 44 5.09 3.43 1.45
CA GLY A 44 5.56 3.97 0.18
C GLY A 44 6.82 4.81 0.33
N ALA A 45 6.87 5.68 1.33
CA ALA A 45 8.05 6.50 1.62
C ALA A 45 9.27 5.64 1.97
N VAL A 46 9.11 4.66 2.84
CA VAL A 46 10.20 3.74 3.24
C VAL A 46 10.71 2.94 2.03
N VAL A 47 9.82 2.41 1.23
CA VAL A 47 10.19 1.68 -0.01
C VAL A 47 10.93 2.60 -0.98
N GLY A 48 10.50 3.85 -1.12
CA GLY A 48 11.16 4.86 -1.93
C GLY A 48 12.60 5.14 -1.47
N VAL A 49 12.82 5.33 -0.17
CA VAL A 49 14.17 5.53 0.42
C VAL A 49 15.05 4.31 0.22
N ILE A 50 14.56 3.13 0.57
CA ILE A 50 15.32 1.88 0.44
C ILE A 50 15.63 1.60 -1.03
N GLY A 51 14.67 1.83 -1.93
CA GLY A 51 14.86 1.67 -3.36
C GLY A 51 15.94 2.59 -3.92
N THR A 52 15.95 3.86 -3.51
CA THR A 52 16.99 4.82 -3.93
C THR A 52 18.38 4.47 -3.37
N MET A 53 18.47 3.99 -2.15
CA MET A 53 19.73 3.51 -1.58
C MET A 53 20.20 2.22 -2.27
N ALA A 54 19.31 1.26 -2.47
CA ALA A 54 19.62 -0.02 -3.12
C ALA A 54 20.08 0.18 -4.57
N HIS A 55 19.52 1.16 -5.29
CA HIS A 55 19.93 1.47 -6.67
C HIS A 55 21.40 1.87 -6.76
N ARG A 56 21.97 2.50 -5.73
CA ARG A 56 23.39 2.87 -5.67
C ARG A 56 24.30 1.69 -5.33
N MET A 57 23.77 0.64 -4.72
CA MET A 57 24.54 -0.57 -4.43
C MET A 57 24.83 -1.33 -5.72
N GLY A 58 26.08 -1.66 -5.96
CA GLY A 58 26.50 -2.43 -7.13
C GLY A 58 26.94 -1.61 -8.33
N ALA A 59 26.87 -0.30 -8.27
CA ALA A 59 27.39 0.57 -9.35
C ALA A 59 28.88 0.34 -9.63
N SER A 60 29.67 -0.04 -8.61
CA SER A 60 31.10 -0.35 -8.73
C SER A 60 31.37 -1.80 -9.16
N ALA A 61 30.39 -2.70 -9.07
CA ALA A 61 30.59 -4.13 -9.33
C ALA A 61 30.19 -4.57 -10.74
N ASN A 62 29.76 -3.65 -11.60
CA ASN A 62 29.30 -3.92 -12.97
C ASN A 62 28.11 -4.91 -13.07
N ILE A 63 27.47 -5.22 -11.95
CA ILE A 63 26.29 -6.10 -11.87
C ILE A 63 25.15 -5.29 -11.28
N PRO A 64 24.01 -5.09 -11.98
CA PRO A 64 22.91 -4.24 -11.52
C PRO A 64 22.00 -4.94 -10.50
N TYR A 65 22.59 -5.67 -9.52
CA TYR A 65 21.79 -6.39 -8.53
C TYR A 65 20.97 -5.44 -7.63
N GLY A 66 21.45 -4.24 -7.38
CA GLY A 66 20.71 -3.21 -6.65
C GLY A 66 19.41 -2.81 -7.35
N LEU A 67 19.43 -2.75 -8.67
CA LEU A 67 18.26 -2.47 -9.49
C LEU A 67 17.23 -3.63 -9.41
N VAL A 68 17.70 -4.86 -9.43
CA VAL A 68 16.84 -6.05 -9.28
C VAL A 68 16.16 -6.07 -7.91
N ILE A 69 16.91 -5.75 -6.84
CA ILE A 69 16.36 -5.67 -5.48
C ILE A 69 15.33 -4.55 -5.38
N ALA A 70 15.61 -3.36 -5.95
CA ALA A 70 14.68 -2.25 -5.96
C ALA A 70 13.37 -2.61 -6.69
N TYR A 71 13.44 -3.26 -7.84
CA TYR A 71 12.27 -3.74 -8.57
C TYR A 71 11.48 -4.78 -7.78
N ALA A 72 12.15 -5.75 -7.20
CA ALA A 72 11.50 -6.78 -6.36
C ALA A 72 10.77 -6.15 -5.17
N LEU A 73 11.39 -5.18 -4.51
CA LEU A 73 10.78 -4.41 -3.40
C LEU A 73 9.51 -3.67 -3.84
N VAL A 74 9.55 -2.98 -4.97
CA VAL A 74 8.39 -2.27 -5.51
C VAL A 74 7.27 -3.25 -5.87
N ILE A 75 7.56 -4.36 -6.52
CA ILE A 75 6.56 -5.36 -6.90
C ILE A 75 5.90 -5.98 -5.67
N ILE A 76 6.70 -6.41 -4.69
CA ILE A 76 6.19 -7.04 -3.47
C ILE A 76 5.37 -6.04 -2.65
N SER A 77 5.83 -4.80 -2.51
CA SER A 77 5.12 -3.77 -1.76
C SER A 77 3.81 -3.36 -2.42
N THR A 78 3.79 -3.17 -3.74
CA THR A 78 2.57 -2.83 -4.49
C THR A 78 1.56 -3.96 -4.46
N TRP A 79 1.99 -5.21 -4.58
CA TRP A 79 1.12 -6.36 -4.42
C TRP A 79 0.51 -6.42 -3.02
N SER A 80 1.32 -6.21 -1.99
CA SER A 80 0.89 -6.23 -0.60
C SER A 80 -0.14 -5.14 -0.29
N VAL A 81 0.07 -3.92 -0.77
CA VAL A 81 -0.86 -2.80 -0.58
C VAL A 81 -2.16 -3.01 -1.35
N ARG A 82 -2.06 -3.45 -2.61
CA ARG A 82 -3.24 -3.74 -3.43
C ARG A 82 -4.13 -4.83 -2.83
N SER A 83 -3.55 -5.85 -2.22
CA SER A 83 -4.32 -6.94 -1.60
C SER A 83 -5.04 -6.51 -0.32
N ARG A 84 -4.54 -5.48 0.37
CA ARG A 84 -5.14 -4.98 1.63
C ARG A 84 -6.13 -3.86 1.43
N ASP A 85 -5.77 -2.85 0.66
CA ASP A 85 -6.48 -1.57 0.59
C ASP A 85 -7.00 -1.23 -0.82
N GLY A 86 -6.82 -2.13 -1.76
CA GLY A 86 -7.31 -1.99 -3.12
C GLY A 86 -6.59 -0.92 -3.93
N VAL A 87 -7.30 -0.29 -4.86
CA VAL A 87 -6.74 0.68 -5.82
C VAL A 87 -6.35 2.00 -5.13
N SER A 88 -7.11 2.42 -4.12
CA SER A 88 -6.85 3.68 -3.41
C SER A 88 -5.56 3.63 -2.58
N GLY A 89 -5.33 2.54 -1.86
CA GLY A 89 -4.07 2.32 -1.14
C GLY A 89 -2.88 2.25 -2.09
N LEU A 90 -3.04 1.55 -3.21
CA LEU A 90 -2.02 1.46 -4.24
C LEU A 90 -1.65 2.85 -4.80
N ALA A 91 -2.63 3.70 -5.10
CA ALA A 91 -2.40 5.05 -5.60
C ALA A 91 -1.60 5.90 -4.60
N LEU A 92 -1.97 5.88 -3.33
CA LEU A 92 -1.26 6.60 -2.26
C LEU A 92 0.17 6.10 -2.08
N HIS A 93 0.38 4.78 -2.13
CA HIS A 93 1.69 4.18 -2.05
C HIS A 93 2.61 4.61 -3.19
N LEU A 94 2.10 4.58 -4.42
CA LEU A 94 2.86 5.00 -5.61
C LEU A 94 3.16 6.51 -5.60
N ILE A 95 2.20 7.35 -5.22
CA ILE A 95 2.41 8.80 -5.09
C ILE A 95 3.48 9.09 -4.05
N SER A 96 3.39 8.47 -2.87
CA SER A 96 4.35 8.66 -1.79
C SER A 96 5.75 8.22 -2.19
N SER A 97 5.91 7.03 -2.76
CA SER A 97 7.21 6.52 -3.21
C SER A 97 7.82 7.40 -4.31
N SER A 98 7.00 7.87 -5.26
CA SER A 98 7.45 8.77 -6.33
C SER A 98 7.91 10.12 -5.79
N LEU A 99 7.18 10.71 -4.84
CA LEU A 99 7.57 11.98 -4.21
C LEU A 99 8.89 11.85 -3.44
N VAL A 100 9.11 10.76 -2.74
CA VAL A 100 10.36 10.51 -2.02
C VAL A 100 11.53 10.37 -2.98
N VAL A 101 11.37 9.58 -4.05
CA VAL A 101 12.40 9.43 -5.09
C VAL A 101 12.73 10.78 -5.73
N TRP A 102 11.72 11.55 -6.08
CA TRP A 102 11.88 12.88 -6.65
C TRP A 102 12.63 13.83 -5.70
N THR A 103 12.24 13.85 -4.43
CA THR A 103 12.92 14.68 -3.41
C THR A 103 14.37 14.25 -3.21
N CYS A 104 14.64 12.95 -3.18
CA CYS A 104 16.01 12.42 -3.09
C CYS A 104 16.86 12.82 -4.30
N LEU A 105 16.29 12.79 -5.51
CA LEU A 105 16.98 13.20 -6.73
C LEU A 105 17.32 14.69 -6.74
N LEU A 106 16.36 15.54 -6.34
CA LEU A 106 16.59 16.99 -6.25
C LEU A 106 17.67 17.32 -5.21
N TYR A 107 17.59 16.69 -4.04
CA TYR A 107 18.56 16.92 -2.97
C TYR A 107 19.99 16.48 -3.36
N THR A 108 20.13 15.38 -4.09
CA THR A 108 21.44 14.92 -4.58
C THR A 108 21.97 15.77 -5.73
N SER A 109 21.09 16.37 -6.52
CA SER A 109 21.49 17.31 -7.59
C SER A 109 22.06 18.60 -7.01
N ASP A 110 21.41 19.17 -5.97
CA ASP A 110 21.92 20.39 -5.31
C ASP A 110 23.27 20.16 -4.61
N ALA A 111 23.48 18.98 -4.03
CA ALA A 111 24.76 18.64 -3.42
C ALA A 111 25.90 18.44 -4.42
N ALA A 112 25.59 18.15 -5.67
CA ALA A 112 26.58 17.98 -6.73
C ALA A 112 27.04 19.33 -7.36
N ASP A 113 26.23 20.40 -7.21
CA ASP A 113 26.52 21.74 -7.71
C ASP A 113 27.38 22.61 -6.74
N GLU A 114 27.57 22.14 -5.52
CA GLU A 114 28.48 22.75 -4.54
C GLU A 114 29.89 22.10 -4.61
#